data_2bab8d0b6230ece7621279743d11964f
#
_entry.id   2bab8d0b6230ece7621279743d11964f
#
_cell.length_a   1.000
_cell.length_b   1.000
_cell.length_c   1.000
_cell.angle_alpha   90.00
_cell.angle_beta   90.00
_cell.angle_gamma   90.00
#
_symmetry.space_group_name_H-M   'P 1'
#
loop_
_entity.id
_entity.type
_entity.pdbx_description
1 polymer ?
#
loop_
_entity_poly.entity_id
_entity_poly.type
_entity_poly.pdbx_seq_one_letter_code
_entity_poly.pdbx_strand_id
1 'polypeptide(L)'
;MATRVSNFALQTNSLQNIFRITEELFKTQQQIASGKRLTRPSDDPAGIRDALSLRTSIAQSNQFVRNIDNNRIYFQAGESSLGSVNNNLIRAKEIAVQELGALSTVETRKYAVNEINQLISQTMDSANIKVKNQFIFAGTAFRTQPFEQGASGAVYLGNSDRFEISVASNTNAEFALPGSETFGNDLNPKLTNSTSLASLNDGLGITTGSISITDRAGTSGTVTVTSTDTVADLISKINSLSGNITAPLNE
;
A
#
# COMPACT_ATOMS: atom_id res chain seq x y z
N MET A 1 80.88 -5.67 41.56
CA MET A 1 79.43 -5.98 41.56
C MET A 1 78.63 -5.27 40.46
N ALA A 2 79.04 -4.11 39.95
CA ALA A 2 78.28 -3.35 38.90
C ALA A 2 78.17 -4.07 37.57
N THR A 3 79.14 -4.83 37.11
CA THR A 3 79.15 -5.56 35.83
C THR A 3 78.17 -6.73 35.76
N ARG A 4 77.82 -7.38 36.87
CA ARG A 4 76.82 -8.47 36.91
C ARG A 4 75.44 -7.98 36.81
N VAL A 5 75.13 -6.81 37.36
CA VAL A 5 73.83 -6.18 37.25
C VAL A 5 73.55 -5.71 35.81
N SER A 6 74.60 -5.18 35.14
CA SER A 6 74.53 -4.74 33.75
C SER A 6 74.25 -5.90 32.75
N ASN A 7 74.91 -7.07 32.94
CA ASN A 7 74.67 -8.26 32.07
C ASN A 7 73.29 -8.85 32.27
N PHE A 8 72.77 -8.90 33.49
CA PHE A 8 71.41 -9.37 33.74
C PHE A 8 70.37 -8.42 33.12
N ALA A 9 70.59 -7.12 33.25
CA ALA A 9 69.71 -6.12 32.62
C ALA A 9 69.70 -6.20 31.07
N LEU A 10 70.88 -6.38 30.44
CA LEU A 10 71.02 -6.59 29.01
C LEU A 10 70.30 -7.87 28.52
N GLN A 11 70.48 -8.96 29.30
CA GLN A 11 69.82 -10.24 28.94
C GLN A 11 68.31 -10.17 29.09
N THR A 12 67.77 -9.52 30.12
CA THR A 12 66.36 -9.30 30.34
C THR A 12 65.79 -8.42 29.24
N ASN A 13 66.45 -7.32 28.85
CA ASN A 13 66.05 -6.44 27.75
C ASN A 13 66.04 -7.19 26.40
N SER A 14 67.07 -8.05 26.15
CA SER A 14 67.07 -8.87 24.90
C SER A 14 65.91 -9.86 24.85
N LEU A 15 65.58 -10.54 25.92
CA LEU A 15 64.45 -11.44 26.03
C LEU A 15 63.14 -10.70 25.84
N GLN A 16 62.94 -9.56 26.43
CA GLN A 16 61.74 -8.74 26.25
C GLN A 16 61.58 -8.29 24.79
N ASN A 17 62.69 -7.91 24.13
CA ASN A 17 62.66 -7.57 22.71
C ASN A 17 62.31 -8.76 21.83
N ILE A 18 62.82 -9.95 22.11
CA ILE A 18 62.46 -11.18 21.39
C ILE A 18 60.98 -11.51 21.55
N PHE A 19 60.44 -11.42 22.78
CA PHE A 19 59.03 -11.65 23.02
C PHE A 19 58.16 -10.65 22.28
N ARG A 20 58.50 -9.37 22.30
CA ARG A 20 57.76 -8.32 21.56
C ARG A 20 57.76 -8.57 20.05
N ILE A 21 58.91 -8.90 19.46
CA ILE A 21 59.05 -9.18 18.03
C ILE A 21 58.24 -10.44 17.66
N THR A 22 58.30 -11.48 18.52
CA THR A 22 57.52 -12.71 18.30
C THR A 22 56.03 -12.45 18.33
N GLU A 23 55.57 -11.60 19.26
CA GLU A 23 54.15 -11.20 19.34
C GLU A 23 53.71 -10.38 18.11
N GLU A 24 54.52 -9.44 17.65
CA GLU A 24 54.30 -8.67 16.45
C GLU A 24 54.26 -9.55 15.20
N LEU A 25 55.13 -10.54 15.08
CA LEU A 25 55.16 -11.52 14.01
C LEU A 25 53.86 -12.34 14.01
N PHE A 26 53.47 -12.86 15.16
CA PHE A 26 52.25 -13.65 15.32
C PHE A 26 50.99 -12.83 14.96
N LYS A 27 50.91 -11.56 15.38
CA LYS A 27 49.87 -10.62 15.05
C LYS A 27 49.80 -10.39 13.52
N THR A 28 50.97 -10.16 12.90
CA THR A 28 51.01 -9.94 11.43
C THR A 28 50.61 -11.19 10.66
N GLN A 29 51.01 -12.38 11.08
CA GLN A 29 50.58 -13.65 10.50
C GLN A 29 49.06 -13.81 10.61
N GLN A 30 48.47 -13.45 11.75
CA GLN A 30 47.02 -13.53 11.96
C GLN A 30 46.26 -12.52 11.11
N GLN A 31 46.80 -11.33 10.89
CA GLN A 31 46.25 -10.33 9.97
C GLN A 31 46.27 -10.81 8.53
N ILE A 32 47.40 -11.40 8.09
CA ILE A 32 47.52 -11.97 6.71
C ILE A 32 46.55 -13.13 6.54
N ALA A 33 46.49 -14.05 7.50
CA ALA A 33 45.62 -15.22 7.43
C ALA A 33 44.13 -14.86 7.41
N SER A 34 43.74 -13.81 8.15
CA SER A 34 42.33 -13.34 8.21
C SER A 34 41.97 -12.34 7.12
N GLY A 35 42.95 -11.74 6.44
CA GLY A 35 42.74 -10.63 5.51
C GLY A 35 42.22 -9.34 6.20
N LYS A 36 42.26 -9.27 7.51
CA LYS A 36 41.73 -8.15 8.29
C LYS A 36 42.84 -7.48 9.13
N ARG A 37 42.91 -6.15 9.09
CA ARG A 37 43.83 -5.36 9.89
C ARG A 37 43.53 -5.44 11.39
N LEU A 38 42.22 -5.46 11.75
CA LEU A 38 41.77 -5.55 13.13
C LEU A 38 41.21 -6.95 13.37
N THR A 39 41.90 -7.72 14.22
CA THR A 39 41.51 -9.10 14.55
C THR A 39 40.94 -9.20 15.97
N ARG A 40 41.36 -8.32 16.88
CA ARG A 40 40.89 -8.29 18.26
C ARG A 40 40.38 -6.90 18.65
N PRO A 41 39.35 -6.81 19.49
CA PRO A 41 38.84 -5.51 19.99
C PRO A 41 39.89 -4.69 20.76
N SER A 42 40.86 -5.36 21.37
CA SER A 42 41.94 -4.74 22.11
C SER A 42 43.02 -4.07 21.25
N ASP A 43 43.10 -4.42 19.94
CA ASP A 43 44.10 -3.89 19.03
C ASP A 43 43.85 -2.41 18.68
N ASP A 44 42.59 -2.06 18.48
CA ASP A 44 42.14 -0.69 18.17
C ASP A 44 40.70 -0.55 18.57
N PRO A 45 40.39 -0.15 19.82
CA PRO A 45 39.01 -0.04 20.29
C PRO A 45 38.16 1.01 19.53
N ALA A 46 38.81 2.07 19.00
CA ALA A 46 38.13 3.09 18.23
C ALA A 46 37.76 2.55 16.83
N GLY A 47 38.76 1.99 16.12
CA GLY A 47 38.52 1.40 14.81
C GLY A 47 37.55 0.20 14.82
N ILE A 48 37.50 -0.58 15.92
CA ILE A 48 36.50 -1.65 16.06
C ILE A 48 35.09 -1.08 16.22
N ARG A 49 34.91 0.00 17.01
CA ARG A 49 33.59 0.66 17.12
C ARG A 49 33.11 1.18 15.78
N ASP A 50 33.99 1.82 15.02
CA ASP A 50 33.66 2.34 13.69
C ASP A 50 33.32 1.18 12.72
N ALA A 51 34.11 0.11 12.74
CA ALA A 51 33.87 -1.07 11.93
C ALA A 51 32.53 -1.76 12.28
N LEU A 52 32.16 -1.84 13.55
CA LEU A 52 30.88 -2.38 13.99
C LEU A 52 29.72 -1.47 13.56
N SER A 53 29.86 -0.15 13.70
CA SER A 53 28.86 0.81 13.25
C SER A 53 28.63 0.70 11.75
N LEU A 54 29.69 0.66 10.95
CA LEU A 54 29.60 0.48 9.49
C LEU A 54 28.97 -0.87 9.11
N ARG A 55 29.31 -1.95 9.80
CA ARG A 55 28.70 -3.27 9.57
C ARG A 55 27.20 -3.26 9.88
N THR A 56 26.81 -2.59 10.95
CA THR A 56 25.39 -2.42 11.29
C THR A 56 24.67 -1.64 10.19
N SER A 57 25.26 -0.54 9.70
CA SER A 57 24.70 0.25 8.61
C SER A 57 24.58 -0.55 7.30
N ILE A 58 25.59 -1.36 6.97
CA ILE A 58 25.55 -2.26 5.81
C ILE A 58 24.45 -3.31 5.99
N ALA A 59 24.32 -3.91 7.18
CA ALA A 59 23.29 -4.90 7.44
C ALA A 59 21.88 -4.30 7.33
N GLN A 60 21.67 -3.07 7.83
CA GLN A 60 20.45 -2.31 7.67
C GLN A 60 20.15 -2.00 6.20
N SER A 61 21.13 -1.50 5.45
CA SER A 61 20.97 -1.22 4.02
C SER A 61 20.61 -2.48 3.24
N ASN A 62 21.25 -3.59 3.53
CA ASN A 62 20.90 -4.88 2.92
C ASN A 62 19.47 -5.33 3.30
N GLN A 63 19.00 -5.01 4.50
CA GLN A 63 17.61 -5.28 4.87
C GLN A 63 16.63 -4.40 4.07
N PHE A 64 16.95 -3.12 3.87
CA PHE A 64 16.13 -2.23 3.04
C PHE A 64 16.04 -2.73 1.60
N VAL A 65 17.16 -3.16 1.01
CA VAL A 65 17.15 -3.76 -0.33
C VAL A 65 16.24 -4.97 -0.37
N ARG A 66 16.35 -5.90 0.60
CA ARG A 66 15.45 -7.07 0.67
C ARG A 66 13.99 -6.68 0.82
N ASN A 67 13.69 -5.66 1.61
CA ASN A 67 12.33 -5.15 1.77
C ASN A 67 11.78 -4.64 0.43
N ILE A 68 12.57 -3.82 -0.27
CA ILE A 68 12.21 -3.27 -1.58
C ILE A 68 11.99 -4.41 -2.59
N ASP A 69 12.93 -5.36 -2.71
CA ASP A 69 12.85 -6.46 -3.67
C ASP A 69 11.62 -7.36 -3.41
N ASN A 70 11.36 -7.67 -2.15
CA ASN A 70 10.18 -8.46 -1.79
C ASN A 70 8.86 -7.76 -2.16
N ASN A 71 8.81 -6.44 -2.02
CA ASN A 71 7.60 -5.69 -2.28
C ASN A 71 7.43 -5.32 -3.76
N ARG A 72 8.53 -5.22 -4.51
CA ARG A 72 8.48 -5.00 -5.95
C ARG A 72 7.64 -6.03 -6.69
N ILE A 73 7.66 -7.29 -6.24
CA ILE A 73 6.86 -8.38 -6.85
C ILE A 73 5.36 -8.08 -6.74
N TYR A 74 4.91 -7.53 -5.61
CA TYR A 74 3.50 -7.17 -5.42
C TYR A 74 3.08 -6.01 -6.33
N PHE A 75 3.92 -4.97 -6.45
CA PHE A 75 3.64 -3.86 -7.35
C PHE A 75 3.62 -4.28 -8.81
N GLN A 76 4.54 -5.13 -9.24
CA GLN A 76 4.54 -5.67 -10.60
C GLN A 76 3.30 -6.51 -10.91
N ALA A 77 2.84 -7.32 -9.93
CA ALA A 77 1.61 -8.07 -10.08
C ALA A 77 0.38 -7.15 -10.11
N GLY A 78 0.38 -6.10 -9.28
CA GLY A 78 -0.65 -5.06 -9.29
C GLY A 78 -0.71 -4.33 -10.63
N GLU A 79 0.42 -3.89 -11.16
CA GLU A 79 0.52 -3.23 -12.46
C GLU A 79 0.00 -4.13 -13.60
N SER A 80 0.42 -5.40 -13.61
CA SER A 80 -0.07 -6.37 -14.60
C SER A 80 -1.59 -6.57 -14.51
N SER A 81 -2.10 -6.67 -13.29
CA SER A 81 -3.55 -6.82 -13.05
C SER A 81 -4.32 -5.58 -13.54
N LEU A 82 -3.86 -4.38 -13.16
CA LEU A 82 -4.48 -3.13 -13.60
C LEU A 82 -4.41 -2.94 -15.12
N GLY A 83 -3.31 -3.40 -15.75
CA GLY A 83 -3.22 -3.45 -17.21
C GLY A 83 -4.30 -4.32 -17.84
N SER A 84 -4.56 -5.50 -17.24
CA SER A 84 -5.64 -6.40 -17.70
C SER A 84 -7.02 -5.76 -17.51
N VAL A 85 -7.28 -5.14 -16.36
CA VAL A 85 -8.53 -4.41 -16.10
C VAL A 85 -8.73 -3.28 -17.08
N ASN A 86 -7.69 -2.49 -17.36
CA ASN A 86 -7.78 -1.41 -18.35
C ASN A 86 -8.14 -1.94 -19.76
N ASN A 87 -7.54 -3.05 -20.17
CA ASN A 87 -7.86 -3.66 -21.46
C ASN A 87 -9.32 -4.16 -21.52
N ASN A 88 -9.80 -4.77 -20.43
CA ASN A 88 -11.20 -5.19 -20.31
C ASN A 88 -12.16 -4.00 -20.39
N LEU A 89 -11.83 -2.88 -19.75
CA LEU A 89 -12.64 -1.65 -19.80
C LEU A 89 -12.66 -1.03 -21.21
N ILE A 90 -11.52 -1.01 -21.89
CA ILE A 90 -11.43 -0.57 -23.29
C ILE A 90 -12.35 -1.44 -24.16
N ARG A 91 -12.28 -2.76 -24.01
CA ARG A 91 -13.10 -3.70 -24.76
C ARG A 91 -14.59 -3.52 -24.46
N ALA A 92 -14.95 -3.35 -23.19
CA ALA A 92 -16.34 -3.08 -22.80
C ALA A 92 -16.88 -1.77 -23.42
N LYS A 93 -16.03 -0.73 -23.47
CA LYS A 93 -16.35 0.54 -24.13
C LYS A 93 -16.58 0.35 -25.64
N GLU A 94 -15.72 -0.42 -26.31
CA GLU A 94 -15.86 -0.73 -27.73
C GLU A 94 -17.21 -1.41 -28.02
N ILE A 95 -17.57 -2.44 -27.23
CA ILE A 95 -18.82 -3.15 -27.32
C ILE A 95 -20.01 -2.18 -27.14
N ALA A 96 -19.92 -1.34 -26.09
CA ALA A 96 -21.00 -0.37 -25.84
C ALA A 96 -21.18 0.62 -26.99
N VAL A 97 -20.10 1.13 -27.56
CA VAL A 97 -20.16 2.03 -28.74
C VAL A 97 -20.71 1.31 -29.96
N GLN A 98 -20.33 0.07 -30.20
CA GLN A 98 -20.82 -0.74 -31.31
C GLN A 98 -22.33 -0.95 -31.20
N GLU A 99 -22.84 -1.22 -30.00
CA GLU A 99 -24.28 -1.48 -29.79
C GLU A 99 -25.14 -0.20 -29.71
N LEU A 100 -24.55 0.99 -29.70
CA LEU A 100 -25.25 2.26 -29.90
C LEU A 100 -25.60 2.52 -31.38
N GLY A 101 -24.99 1.78 -32.31
CA GLY A 101 -25.21 1.94 -33.75
C GLY A 101 -26.63 1.57 -34.20
N ALA A 102 -27.09 2.21 -35.25
CA ALA A 102 -28.44 2.00 -35.82
C ALA A 102 -28.66 0.57 -36.36
N LEU A 103 -27.61 -0.22 -36.55
CA LEU A 103 -27.67 -1.60 -37.03
C LEU A 103 -27.73 -2.63 -35.87
N SER A 104 -27.72 -2.18 -34.63
CA SER A 104 -27.79 -3.07 -33.45
C SER A 104 -29.19 -3.67 -33.34
N THR A 105 -29.26 -4.99 -33.29
CA THR A 105 -30.46 -5.78 -33.11
C THR A 105 -30.59 -6.29 -31.69
N VAL A 106 -31.77 -6.77 -31.32
CA VAL A 106 -31.98 -7.41 -30.00
C VAL A 106 -31.03 -8.60 -29.80
N GLU A 107 -30.75 -9.34 -30.86
CA GLU A 107 -29.87 -10.51 -30.82
C GLU A 107 -28.39 -10.11 -30.60
N THR A 108 -27.90 -9.10 -31.34
CA THR A 108 -26.52 -8.60 -31.16
C THR A 108 -26.30 -8.04 -29.77
N ARG A 109 -27.26 -7.31 -29.21
CA ARG A 109 -27.21 -6.81 -27.82
C ARG A 109 -27.15 -7.93 -26.80
N LYS A 110 -27.84 -9.05 -27.03
CA LYS A 110 -27.79 -10.21 -26.16
C LYS A 110 -26.39 -10.85 -26.16
N TYR A 111 -25.74 -10.96 -27.33
CA TYR A 111 -24.37 -11.40 -27.41
C TYR A 111 -23.38 -10.42 -26.70
N ALA A 112 -23.59 -9.13 -26.91
CA ALA A 112 -22.81 -8.08 -26.24
C ALA A 112 -22.94 -8.15 -24.71
N VAL A 113 -24.13 -8.38 -24.17
CA VAL A 113 -24.33 -8.58 -22.71
C VAL A 113 -23.56 -9.79 -22.21
N ASN A 114 -23.57 -10.89 -22.96
CA ASN A 114 -22.76 -12.07 -22.53
C ASN A 114 -21.29 -11.78 -22.55
N GLU A 115 -20.76 -11.06 -23.54
CA GLU A 115 -19.35 -10.66 -23.61
C GLU A 115 -19.01 -9.71 -22.46
N ILE A 116 -19.84 -8.72 -22.17
CA ILE A 116 -19.64 -7.81 -21.03
C ILE A 116 -19.62 -8.57 -19.70
N ASN A 117 -20.52 -9.51 -19.48
CA ASN A 117 -20.52 -10.35 -18.27
C ASN A 117 -19.24 -11.15 -18.13
N GLN A 118 -18.68 -11.63 -19.24
CA GLN A 118 -17.38 -12.30 -19.25
C GLN A 118 -16.24 -11.33 -18.87
N LEU A 119 -16.25 -10.11 -19.39
CA LEU A 119 -15.27 -9.07 -19.07
C LEU A 119 -15.35 -8.66 -17.59
N ILE A 120 -16.57 -8.59 -17.03
CA ILE A 120 -16.78 -8.34 -15.59
C ILE A 120 -16.13 -9.47 -14.78
N SER A 121 -16.39 -10.72 -15.13
CA SER A 121 -15.78 -11.87 -14.43
C SER A 121 -14.24 -11.83 -14.49
N GLN A 122 -13.67 -11.57 -15.66
CA GLN A 122 -12.22 -11.44 -15.84
C GLN A 122 -11.63 -10.25 -15.05
N THR A 123 -12.37 -9.16 -14.95
CA THR A 123 -11.99 -7.99 -14.16
C THR A 123 -11.99 -8.32 -12.68
N MET A 124 -13.00 -9.05 -12.20
CA MET A 124 -13.04 -9.53 -10.82
C MET A 124 -11.91 -10.52 -10.50
N ASP A 125 -11.57 -11.42 -11.42
CA ASP A 125 -10.44 -12.34 -11.28
C ASP A 125 -9.13 -11.56 -11.16
N SER A 126 -8.95 -10.53 -12.00
CA SER A 126 -7.81 -9.64 -11.94
C SER A 126 -7.75 -8.84 -10.63
N ALA A 127 -8.88 -8.36 -10.14
CA ALA A 127 -8.98 -7.65 -8.87
C ALA A 127 -8.76 -8.57 -7.63
N ASN A 128 -8.93 -9.87 -7.80
CA ASN A 128 -8.72 -10.89 -6.76
C ASN A 128 -7.37 -11.62 -6.89
N ILE A 129 -6.40 -11.02 -7.58
CA ILE A 129 -5.08 -11.64 -7.77
C ILE A 129 -4.34 -11.84 -6.45
N LYS A 130 -3.63 -12.97 -6.36
CA LYS A 130 -2.79 -13.32 -5.20
C LYS A 130 -1.32 -13.36 -5.55
N VAL A 131 -0.48 -12.86 -4.64
CA VAL A 131 0.97 -13.05 -4.66
C VAL A 131 1.37 -13.71 -3.35
N LYS A 132 2.12 -14.80 -3.41
CA LYS A 132 2.51 -15.58 -2.21
C LYS A 132 1.33 -15.90 -1.28
N ASN A 133 0.18 -16.25 -1.86
CA ASN A 133 -1.06 -16.57 -1.15
C ASN A 133 -1.71 -15.39 -0.38
N GLN A 134 -1.38 -14.16 -0.76
CA GLN A 134 -1.94 -12.93 -0.20
C GLN A 134 -2.63 -12.14 -1.31
N PHE A 135 -3.84 -11.64 -1.05
CA PHE A 135 -4.53 -10.74 -1.97
C PHE A 135 -3.88 -9.36 -1.94
N ILE A 136 -3.64 -8.79 -3.13
CA ILE A 136 -2.90 -7.53 -3.25
C ILE A 136 -3.80 -6.33 -2.95
N PHE A 137 -5.06 -6.41 -3.38
CA PHE A 137 -6.01 -5.30 -3.31
C PHE A 137 -6.91 -5.32 -2.06
N ALA A 138 -6.61 -6.17 -1.09
CA ALA A 138 -7.40 -6.29 0.14
C ALA A 138 -6.99 -5.30 1.26
N GLY A 139 -6.08 -4.35 0.98
CA GLY A 139 -5.48 -3.51 2.02
C GLY A 139 -4.63 -4.35 2.97
N THR A 140 -4.84 -4.26 4.29
CA THR A 140 -4.16 -5.09 5.29
C THR A 140 -4.86 -6.44 5.55
N ALA A 141 -6.03 -6.67 4.96
CA ALA A 141 -6.79 -7.92 5.08
C ALA A 141 -6.36 -9.00 4.08
N PHE A 142 -5.06 -9.29 3.96
CA PHE A 142 -4.43 -10.11 2.92
C PHE A 142 -5.02 -11.50 2.69
N ARG A 143 -5.77 -12.04 3.65
CA ARG A 143 -6.39 -13.37 3.56
C ARG A 143 -7.83 -13.33 3.11
N THR A 144 -8.44 -12.16 3.09
CA THR A 144 -9.83 -11.96 2.67
C THR A 144 -9.86 -11.64 1.17
N GLN A 145 -10.72 -12.31 0.43
CA GLN A 145 -10.93 -11.99 -0.98
C GLN A 145 -11.50 -10.57 -1.08
N PRO A 146 -10.82 -9.65 -1.80
CA PRO A 146 -11.22 -8.25 -1.79
C PRO A 146 -12.54 -7.98 -2.51
N PHE A 147 -12.87 -8.72 -3.56
CA PHE A 147 -14.08 -8.47 -4.35
C PHE A 147 -14.93 -9.72 -4.49
N GLU A 148 -16.21 -9.59 -4.20
CA GLU A 148 -17.22 -10.61 -4.46
C GLU A 148 -18.33 -10.05 -5.33
N GLN A 149 -18.98 -10.94 -6.10
CA GLN A 149 -20.12 -10.57 -6.91
C GLN A 149 -21.38 -10.50 -6.05
N GLY A 150 -21.90 -9.31 -5.83
CA GLY A 150 -23.17 -9.06 -5.16
C GLY A 150 -24.34 -8.96 -6.15
N ALA A 151 -25.54 -8.79 -5.62
CA ALA A 151 -26.77 -8.67 -6.42
C ALA A 151 -26.80 -7.41 -7.32
N SER A 152 -26.12 -6.34 -6.91
CA SER A 152 -26.11 -5.05 -7.62
C SER A 152 -24.74 -4.69 -8.22
N GLY A 153 -23.76 -5.61 -8.23
CA GLY A 153 -22.42 -5.37 -8.73
C GLY A 153 -21.34 -5.99 -7.82
N ALA A 154 -20.11 -5.54 -7.95
CA ALA A 154 -19.00 -6.00 -7.12
C ALA A 154 -19.07 -5.37 -5.73
N VAL A 155 -18.87 -6.18 -4.70
CA VAL A 155 -18.78 -5.72 -3.30
C VAL A 155 -17.34 -5.85 -2.85
N TYR A 156 -16.80 -4.77 -2.25
CA TYR A 156 -15.47 -4.77 -1.67
C TYR A 156 -15.51 -5.22 -0.22
N LEU A 157 -14.76 -6.27 0.11
CA LEU A 157 -14.66 -6.87 1.45
C LEU A 157 -13.30 -6.63 2.11
N GLY A 158 -12.39 -5.94 1.44
CA GLY A 158 -11.10 -5.53 1.99
C GLY A 158 -11.23 -4.35 2.95
N ASN A 159 -10.10 -3.82 3.37
CA ASN A 159 -10.06 -2.56 4.10
C ASN A 159 -9.20 -1.52 3.35
N SER A 160 -9.29 -0.27 3.78
CA SER A 160 -8.51 0.85 3.22
C SER A 160 -7.22 1.11 3.99
N ASP A 161 -6.88 0.23 4.94
CA ASP A 161 -5.68 0.40 5.75
C ASP A 161 -4.44 0.11 4.90
N ARG A 162 -3.41 0.92 5.13
CA ARG A 162 -2.09 0.77 4.51
C ARG A 162 -1.08 0.38 5.57
N PHE A 163 -0.11 -0.42 5.20
CA PHE A 163 1.03 -0.66 6.05
C PHE A 163 2.28 -0.05 5.43
N GLU A 164 3.21 0.29 6.31
CA GLU A 164 4.46 0.92 5.93
C GLU A 164 5.59 -0.10 5.96
N ILE A 165 6.49 -0.01 5.02
CA ILE A 165 7.74 -0.74 4.99
C ILE A 165 8.91 0.23 5.08
N SER A 166 9.89 -0.12 5.90
CA SER A 166 11.11 0.67 6.00
C SER A 166 11.98 0.41 4.76
N VAL A 167 12.26 1.47 4.00
CA VAL A 167 13.02 1.44 2.74
C VAL A 167 14.36 2.18 2.87
N ALA A 168 14.50 3.02 3.90
CA ALA A 168 15.75 3.67 4.29
C ALA A 168 15.71 4.02 5.77
N SER A 169 16.84 4.52 6.32
CA SER A 169 16.85 5.06 7.68
C SER A 169 15.86 6.20 7.79
N ASN A 170 14.89 6.10 8.69
CA ASN A 170 13.83 7.07 8.92
C ASN A 170 12.91 7.36 7.71
N THR A 171 12.88 6.46 6.73
CA THR A 171 11.99 6.57 5.57
C THR A 171 11.18 5.30 5.44
N ASN A 172 9.88 5.44 5.57
CA ASN A 172 8.93 4.40 5.31
C ASN A 172 8.23 4.68 3.98
N ALA A 173 7.95 3.64 3.23
CA ALA A 173 7.09 3.70 2.06
C ALA A 173 5.77 3.02 2.40
N GLU A 174 4.67 3.63 2.03
CA GLU A 174 3.36 2.99 2.13
C GLU A 174 3.31 1.79 1.19
N PHE A 175 2.84 0.70 1.70
CA PHE A 175 2.70 -0.56 0.97
C PHE A 175 1.31 -1.13 1.21
N ALA A 176 0.39 -0.79 0.39
CA ALA A 176 -0.86 -1.49 0.12
C ALA A 176 -1.51 -0.82 -1.09
N LEU A 177 -2.25 -1.58 -1.85
CA LEU A 177 -3.11 -1.10 -2.91
C LEU A 177 -4.55 -1.45 -2.51
N PRO A 178 -5.22 -0.63 -1.66
CA PRO A 178 -6.60 -0.91 -1.31
C PRO A 178 -7.47 -0.89 -2.55
N GLY A 179 -8.28 -1.93 -2.71
CA GLY A 179 -9.14 -2.06 -3.87
C GLY A 179 -10.17 -0.93 -3.98
N SER A 180 -10.62 -0.41 -2.85
CA SER A 180 -11.51 0.76 -2.78
C SER A 180 -10.93 2.00 -3.46
N GLU A 181 -9.62 2.22 -3.35
CA GLU A 181 -8.95 3.37 -3.96
C GLU A 181 -8.46 3.06 -5.38
N THR A 182 -8.09 1.80 -5.64
CA THR A 182 -7.45 1.40 -6.89
C THR A 182 -8.46 1.20 -8.03
N PHE A 183 -9.63 0.63 -7.74
CA PHE A 183 -10.65 0.29 -8.74
C PHE A 183 -11.80 1.30 -8.82
N GLY A 184 -11.72 2.35 -8.10
CA GLY A 184 -12.66 3.45 -8.20
C GLY A 184 -13.16 3.88 -6.84
N ASN A 185 -13.67 5.07 -6.86
CA ASN A 185 -14.44 5.63 -5.79
C ASN A 185 -15.53 4.67 -5.39
N ASP A 186 -15.76 4.56 -4.12
CA ASP A 186 -16.96 3.93 -3.61
C ASP A 186 -18.16 4.65 -4.23
N LEU A 187 -18.61 4.14 -5.39
CA LEU A 187 -19.81 4.66 -6.06
C LEU A 187 -21.07 4.43 -5.21
N ASN A 188 -20.92 3.69 -4.12
CA ASN A 188 -21.95 3.49 -3.12
C ASN A 188 -21.37 3.69 -1.72
N PRO A 189 -20.92 4.92 -1.37
CA PRO A 189 -20.44 5.20 -0.04
C PRO A 189 -21.52 4.79 0.95
N LYS A 190 -21.14 4.10 2.04
CA LYS A 190 -22.06 3.84 3.14
C LYS A 190 -22.47 5.18 3.72
N LEU A 191 -23.55 5.72 3.20
CA LEU A 191 -24.13 6.96 3.69
C LEU A 191 -24.72 6.69 5.06
N THR A 192 -24.12 7.32 6.06
CA THR A 192 -24.70 7.37 7.40
C THR A 192 -25.41 8.70 7.59
N ASN A 193 -26.31 8.76 8.54
CA ASN A 193 -27.00 10.00 8.89
C ASN A 193 -26.02 11.16 9.20
N SER A 194 -24.83 10.84 9.70
CA SER A 194 -23.78 11.82 10.04
C SER A 194 -22.85 12.15 8.86
N THR A 195 -22.99 11.50 7.71
CA THR A 195 -22.13 11.78 6.54
C THR A 195 -22.37 13.22 6.09
N SER A 196 -21.30 14.02 6.05
CA SER A 196 -21.35 15.38 5.52
C SER A 196 -21.49 15.36 4.01
N LEU A 197 -22.38 16.18 3.47
CA LEU A 197 -22.55 16.32 2.02
C LEU A 197 -21.27 16.87 1.34
N ALA A 198 -20.44 17.60 2.08
CA ALA A 198 -19.13 18.07 1.60
C ALA A 198 -18.09 16.96 1.44
N SER A 199 -18.24 15.82 2.11
CA SER A 199 -17.33 14.68 2.00
C SER A 199 -17.67 13.71 0.87
N LEU A 200 -18.81 13.88 0.22
CA LEU A 200 -19.24 13.09 -0.92
C LEU A 200 -18.40 13.43 -2.17
N ASN A 201 -18.39 12.54 -3.17
CA ASN A 201 -17.67 12.74 -4.42
C ASN A 201 -16.18 13.05 -4.19
N ASP A 202 -15.50 12.22 -3.38
CA ASP A 202 -14.08 12.33 -2.98
C ASP A 202 -13.71 13.67 -2.31
N GLY A 203 -14.62 14.22 -1.51
CA GLY A 203 -14.38 15.49 -0.86
C GLY A 203 -14.65 16.71 -1.74
N LEU A 204 -15.09 16.51 -3.00
CA LEU A 204 -15.55 17.60 -3.86
C LEU A 204 -16.96 18.08 -3.47
N GLY A 205 -17.66 17.26 -2.67
CA GLY A 205 -19.00 17.56 -2.22
C GLY A 205 -20.05 17.43 -3.32
N ILE A 206 -21.23 17.96 -3.05
CA ILE A 206 -22.33 18.05 -3.99
C ILE A 206 -22.58 19.48 -4.43
N THR A 207 -23.18 19.67 -5.58
CA THR A 207 -23.63 20.99 -6.01
C THR A 207 -24.69 21.53 -5.05
N THR A 208 -24.40 22.65 -4.43
CA THR A 208 -25.34 23.34 -3.52
C THR A 208 -26.42 24.07 -4.33
N GLY A 209 -27.61 24.18 -3.77
CA GLY A 209 -28.70 24.85 -4.43
C GLY A 209 -30.07 24.44 -3.91
N SER A 210 -31.11 24.77 -4.65
CA SER A 210 -32.47 24.43 -4.30
C SER A 210 -33.01 23.31 -5.18
N ILE A 211 -33.52 22.26 -4.56
CA ILE A 211 -34.15 21.11 -5.21
C ILE A 211 -35.67 21.27 -5.04
N SER A 212 -36.42 21.29 -6.14
CA SER A 212 -37.87 21.23 -6.10
C SER A 212 -38.34 19.78 -6.20
N ILE A 213 -39.12 19.35 -5.23
CA ILE A 213 -39.68 18.00 -5.16
C ILE A 213 -41.19 18.14 -5.32
N THR A 214 -41.75 17.43 -6.29
CA THR A 214 -43.21 17.44 -6.54
C THR A 214 -43.74 16.04 -6.27
N ASP A 215 -44.78 15.95 -5.46
CA ASP A 215 -45.48 14.70 -5.19
C ASP A 215 -46.37 14.26 -6.37
N ARG A 216 -46.93 13.07 -6.26
CA ARG A 216 -47.83 12.53 -7.27
C ARG A 216 -49.16 13.33 -7.41
N ALA A 217 -49.52 14.09 -6.39
CA ALA A 217 -50.73 14.95 -6.38
C ALA A 217 -50.43 16.32 -6.99
N GLY A 218 -49.18 16.61 -7.37
CA GLY A 218 -48.79 17.90 -7.97
C GLY A 218 -48.39 18.96 -6.90
N THR A 219 -48.30 18.60 -5.63
CA THR A 219 -47.80 19.48 -4.58
C THR A 219 -46.30 19.57 -4.62
N SER A 220 -45.76 20.78 -4.75
CA SER A 220 -44.31 20.99 -4.84
C SER A 220 -43.76 21.61 -3.56
N GLY A 221 -42.62 21.11 -3.11
CA GLY A 221 -41.84 21.68 -2.05
C GLY A 221 -40.41 21.96 -2.45
N THR A 222 -39.76 22.93 -1.88
CA THR A 222 -38.36 23.29 -2.20
C THR A 222 -37.47 23.03 -0.98
N VAL A 223 -36.38 22.27 -1.22
CA VAL A 223 -35.32 22.01 -0.23
C VAL A 223 -34.07 22.71 -0.67
N THR A 224 -33.50 23.55 0.21
CA THR A 224 -32.22 24.18 -0.03
C THR A 224 -31.10 23.31 0.58
N VAL A 225 -30.16 22.90 -0.25
CA VAL A 225 -29.01 22.09 0.11
C VAL A 225 -27.77 22.99 0.24
N THR A 226 -27.08 22.90 1.36
CA THR A 226 -25.86 23.66 1.64
C THR A 226 -24.65 22.72 1.80
N SER A 227 -23.46 23.24 1.63
CA SER A 227 -22.21 22.46 1.79
C SER A 227 -21.97 21.97 3.22
N THR A 228 -22.62 22.56 4.21
CA THR A 228 -22.49 22.19 5.63
C THR A 228 -23.52 21.14 6.06
N ASP A 229 -24.48 20.80 5.22
CA ASP A 229 -25.52 19.83 5.54
C ASP A 229 -24.95 18.42 5.64
N THR A 230 -25.56 17.64 6.52
CA THR A 230 -25.39 16.19 6.59
C THR A 230 -26.52 15.48 5.87
N VAL A 231 -26.39 14.15 5.67
CA VAL A 231 -27.48 13.32 5.14
C VAL A 231 -28.73 13.43 6.04
N ALA A 232 -28.55 13.46 7.37
CA ALA A 232 -29.66 13.63 8.31
C ALA A 232 -30.37 14.97 8.13
N ASP A 233 -29.62 16.04 7.89
CA ASP A 233 -30.20 17.37 7.65
C ASP A 233 -31.02 17.38 6.37
N LEU A 234 -30.51 16.76 5.30
CA LEU A 234 -31.22 16.63 4.03
C LEU A 234 -32.52 15.83 4.18
N ILE A 235 -32.47 14.69 4.86
CA ILE A 235 -33.65 13.87 5.16
C ILE A 235 -34.67 14.68 5.95
N SER A 236 -34.24 15.38 6.97
CA SER A 236 -35.10 16.22 7.82
C SER A 236 -35.76 17.34 7.01
N LYS A 237 -35.01 18.01 6.15
CA LYS A 237 -35.52 19.04 5.24
C LYS A 237 -36.55 18.49 4.23
N ILE A 238 -36.32 17.30 3.68
CA ILE A 238 -37.28 16.65 2.78
C ILE A 238 -38.55 16.25 3.55
N ASN A 239 -38.39 15.65 4.73
CA ASN A 239 -39.53 15.21 5.54
C ASN A 239 -40.32 16.37 6.15
N SER A 240 -39.71 17.55 6.24
CA SER A 240 -40.41 18.76 6.68
C SER A 240 -41.30 19.41 5.61
N LEU A 241 -41.17 18.94 4.34
CA LEU A 241 -42.06 19.37 3.27
C LEU A 241 -43.49 18.87 3.56
N SER A 242 -44.45 19.75 3.53
CA SER A 242 -45.87 19.39 3.73
C SER A 242 -46.32 18.51 2.57
N GLY A 243 -46.66 17.26 2.86
CA GLY A 243 -47.17 16.32 1.86
C GLY A 243 -46.71 14.89 2.11
N ASN A 244 -47.07 13.97 1.25
CA ASN A 244 -46.70 12.53 1.31
C ASN A 244 -45.25 12.23 0.85
N ILE A 245 -44.33 13.20 1.06
CA ILE A 245 -42.94 13.06 0.65
C ILE A 245 -42.16 12.59 1.88
N THR A 246 -41.65 11.37 1.87
CA THR A 246 -40.76 10.83 2.88
C THR A 246 -39.49 10.29 2.22
N ALA A 247 -38.34 10.58 2.79
CA ALA A 247 -37.05 10.06 2.35
C ALA A 247 -36.49 9.09 3.42
N PRO A 248 -36.73 7.77 3.31
CA PRO A 248 -36.05 6.81 4.18
C PRO A 248 -34.63 6.57 3.66
N LEU A 249 -33.69 6.33 4.57
CA LEU A 249 -32.47 5.66 4.26
C LEU A 249 -32.78 4.16 4.08
N ASN A 250 -32.45 3.59 2.92
CA ASN A 250 -32.38 2.13 2.80
C ASN A 250 -31.05 1.70 3.43
N GLU A 251 -31.10 0.99 4.55
CA GLU A 251 -29.96 0.32 5.18
C GLU A 251 -29.45 -0.85 4.33
#